data_e47f2d76d13b0c18391b376198b6ed6b
#
_entry.id   e47f2d76d13b0c18391b376198b6ed6b
#
_cell.length_a   1.000
_cell.length_b   1.000
_cell.length_c   1.000
_cell.angle_alpha   90.00
_cell.angle_beta   90.00
_cell.angle_gamma   90.00
#
_symmetry.space_group_name_H-M   'P 1'
#
loop_
_entity.id
_entity.type
_entity.pdbx_description
1 polymer ?
#
loop_
_entity_poly.entity_id
_entity_poly.type
_entity_poly.pdbx_seq_one_letter_code
_entity_poly.pdbx_strand_id
1 'polypeptide(L)'
;MEHNRRTGKAVAAGALFSTMLLAGCVTSMQGYSGVDNEGKREYLTYAAAETPVCLTMSGTPFVGDDQAAAVVAGYASGAILGSPARFTADCESTAHPDYRIVIFANTSIVGSPDQLCEEAPIPTHQVAGKLRLDAAFCAKTEPL
;
A
#
# COMPACT_ATOMS: atom_id res chain seq x y z
N MET A 1 44.57 -28.51 -57.23
CA MET A 1 43.73 -28.95 -56.07
C MET A 1 43.62 -27.77 -55.12
N GLU A 2 42.56 -26.93 -55.30
CA GLU A 2 42.38 -25.72 -54.55
C GLU A 2 41.34 -25.96 -53.46
N HIS A 3 41.74 -25.67 -52.23
CA HIS A 3 40.93 -25.76 -51.05
C HIS A 3 40.23 -24.41 -50.81
N ASN A 4 38.96 -24.34 -51.17
CA ASN A 4 38.14 -23.14 -50.96
C ASN A 4 37.51 -23.18 -49.55
N ARG A 5 38.15 -22.51 -48.58
CA ARG A 5 37.58 -22.27 -47.24
C ARG A 5 36.61 -21.07 -47.28
N ARG A 6 35.33 -21.33 -47.29
CA ARG A 6 34.31 -20.33 -47.04
C ARG A 6 34.14 -20.12 -45.52
N THR A 7 34.65 -19.00 -45.04
CA THR A 7 34.39 -18.48 -43.70
C THR A 7 32.98 -17.90 -43.63
N GLY A 8 32.08 -18.63 -43.00
CA GLY A 8 30.73 -18.10 -42.66
C GLY A 8 30.82 -17.09 -41.51
N LYS A 9 30.51 -15.84 -41.78
CA LYS A 9 30.33 -14.82 -40.74
C LYS A 9 28.97 -15.04 -40.06
N ALA A 10 29.01 -15.49 -38.81
CA ALA A 10 27.83 -15.52 -37.95
C ALA A 10 27.49 -14.08 -37.51
N VAL A 11 26.36 -13.57 -37.98
CA VAL A 11 25.79 -12.30 -37.52
C VAL A 11 25.05 -12.60 -36.23
N ALA A 12 25.63 -12.22 -35.11
CA ALA A 12 24.94 -12.26 -33.82
C ALA A 12 23.93 -11.10 -33.78
N ALA A 13 22.66 -11.43 -33.99
CA ALA A 13 21.55 -10.50 -33.75
C ALA A 13 21.37 -10.31 -32.24
N GLY A 14 21.95 -9.24 -31.69
CA GLY A 14 21.72 -8.81 -30.32
C GLY A 14 20.30 -8.29 -30.15
N ALA A 15 19.44 -9.08 -29.53
CA ALA A 15 18.13 -8.63 -29.09
C ALA A 15 18.32 -7.64 -27.94
N LEU A 16 18.22 -6.36 -28.22
CA LEU A 16 18.08 -5.29 -27.24
C LEU A 16 16.70 -5.41 -26.61
N PHE A 17 16.61 -6.12 -25.48
CA PHE A 17 15.47 -6.05 -24.60
C PHE A 17 15.46 -4.65 -23.94
N SER A 18 14.72 -3.71 -24.56
CA SER A 18 14.34 -2.47 -23.90
C SER A 18 13.40 -2.81 -22.77
N THR A 19 13.95 -3.00 -21.56
CA THR A 19 13.16 -2.97 -20.33
C THR A 19 12.64 -1.55 -20.16
N MET A 20 11.42 -1.30 -20.64
CA MET A 20 10.64 -0.13 -20.24
C MET A 20 10.40 -0.25 -18.73
N LEU A 21 11.21 0.43 -17.95
CA LEU A 21 10.93 0.73 -16.56
C LEU A 21 9.68 1.61 -16.57
N LEU A 22 8.53 0.99 -16.30
CA LEU A 22 7.29 1.67 -15.95
C LEU A 22 7.54 2.35 -14.58
N ALA A 23 8.19 3.50 -14.60
CA ALA A 23 8.23 4.40 -13.47
C ALA A 23 6.82 4.93 -13.25
N GLY A 24 6.02 4.20 -12.49
CA GLY A 24 4.73 4.69 -12.03
C GLY A 24 4.99 5.94 -11.19
N CYS A 25 4.48 7.08 -11.63
CA CYS A 25 4.49 8.28 -10.80
C CYS A 25 3.57 8.05 -9.62
N VAL A 26 4.15 7.86 -8.44
CA VAL A 26 3.42 7.87 -7.17
C VAL A 26 3.46 9.29 -6.63
N THR A 27 2.30 9.89 -6.45
CA THR A 27 2.16 11.16 -5.75
C THR A 27 1.56 10.87 -4.39
N SER A 28 2.26 11.22 -3.32
CA SER A 28 1.75 11.14 -1.96
C SER A 28 1.39 12.55 -1.46
N MET A 29 0.26 12.68 -0.82
CA MET A 29 -0.14 13.89 -0.11
C MET A 29 -0.40 13.51 1.34
N GLN A 30 0.17 14.28 2.26
CA GLN A 30 -0.04 14.08 3.68
C GLN A 30 -1.07 15.09 4.18
N GLY A 31 -2.18 14.62 4.73
CA GLY A 31 -3.15 15.45 5.44
C GLY A 31 -2.60 15.88 6.81
N TYR A 32 -3.10 17.01 7.31
CA TYR A 32 -2.81 17.43 8.67
C TYR A 32 -3.67 16.61 9.65
N SER A 33 -3.00 16.01 10.63
CA SER A 33 -3.64 15.37 11.75
C SER A 33 -3.02 15.95 13.01
N GLY A 34 -3.51 16.65 13.86
CA GLY A 34 -2.96 17.32 15.06
C GLY A 34 -1.76 16.67 15.78
N VAL A 35 -1.32 15.50 15.33
CA VAL A 35 -0.19 14.73 15.87
C VAL A 35 0.99 14.79 14.90
N ASP A 36 2.16 15.11 15.40
CA ASP A 36 3.40 15.13 14.63
C ASP A 36 3.91 13.69 14.31
N ASN A 37 4.96 13.60 13.49
CA ASN A 37 5.49 12.31 13.06
C ASN A 37 6.11 11.49 14.21
N GLU A 38 6.61 12.12 15.26
CA GLU A 38 7.17 11.44 16.43
C GLU A 38 6.03 10.82 17.25
N GLY A 39 5.00 11.59 17.56
CA GLY A 39 3.80 11.10 18.24
C GLY A 39 3.12 9.95 17.47
N LYS A 40 3.02 10.04 16.14
CA LYS A 40 2.49 8.93 15.32
C LYS A 40 3.30 7.64 15.47
N ARG A 41 4.63 7.75 15.54
CA ARG A 41 5.50 6.59 15.77
C ARG A 41 5.33 6.00 17.16
N GLU A 42 5.15 6.83 18.17
CA GLU A 42 4.88 6.36 19.53
C GLU A 42 3.57 5.59 19.61
N TYR A 43 2.49 6.14 19.05
CA TYR A 43 1.20 5.46 18.97
C TYR A 43 1.28 4.15 18.19
N LEU A 44 1.99 4.13 17.07
CA LEU A 44 2.17 2.92 16.29
C LEU A 44 2.99 1.87 17.05
N THR A 45 4.03 2.30 17.76
CA THR A 45 4.86 1.40 18.58
C THR A 45 4.04 0.81 19.71
N TYR A 46 3.22 1.60 20.37
CA TYR A 46 2.29 1.14 21.40
C TYR A 46 1.28 0.13 20.82
N ALA A 47 0.65 0.46 19.72
CA ALA A 47 -0.36 -0.39 19.09
C ALA A 47 0.22 -1.73 18.61
N ALA A 48 1.50 -1.75 18.21
CA ALA A 48 2.20 -2.92 17.69
C ALA A 48 2.96 -3.72 18.77
N ALA A 49 2.89 -3.32 20.04
CA ALA A 49 3.75 -3.88 21.09
C ALA A 49 3.51 -5.37 21.35
N GLU A 50 2.26 -5.81 21.34
CA GLU A 50 1.88 -7.19 21.72
C GLU A 50 1.42 -8.00 20.51
N THR A 51 0.64 -7.40 19.63
CA THR A 51 0.05 -8.04 18.45
C THR A 51 0.22 -7.17 17.19
N PRO A 52 0.00 -7.73 16.00
CA PRO A 52 -0.08 -6.90 14.80
C PRO A 52 -1.16 -5.82 14.92
N VAL A 53 -0.96 -4.68 14.27
CA VAL A 53 -1.95 -3.59 14.19
C VAL A 53 -3.03 -3.95 13.19
N CYS A 54 -4.29 -3.68 13.53
CA CYS A 54 -5.41 -3.87 12.63
C CYS A 54 -5.26 -3.01 11.38
N LEU A 55 -5.48 -3.62 10.20
CA LEU A 55 -5.56 -2.93 8.92
C LEU A 55 -6.86 -3.30 8.24
N THR A 56 -7.72 -2.30 8.05
CA THR A 56 -8.96 -2.45 7.31
C THR A 56 -8.85 -1.81 5.93
N MET A 57 -9.56 -2.38 4.96
CA MET A 57 -9.58 -1.84 3.61
C MET A 57 -11.01 -1.82 3.08
N SER A 58 -11.43 -0.68 2.57
CA SER A 58 -12.70 -0.49 1.89
C SER A 58 -12.48 -0.19 0.41
N GLY A 59 -13.30 -0.79 -0.43
CA GLY A 59 -13.07 -0.82 -1.87
C GLY A 59 -11.98 -1.82 -2.24
N THR A 60 -12.03 -2.30 -3.46
CA THR A 60 -11.02 -3.23 -3.99
C THR A 60 -10.13 -2.50 -4.98
N PRO A 61 -8.79 -2.52 -4.82
CA PRO A 61 -7.89 -1.98 -5.82
C PRO A 61 -7.93 -2.80 -7.12
N PHE A 62 -8.36 -4.05 -7.03
CA PHE A 62 -8.46 -5.00 -8.14
C PHE A 62 -9.86 -5.61 -8.17
N VAL A 63 -10.33 -6.00 -9.36
CA VAL A 63 -11.64 -6.63 -9.51
C VAL A 63 -11.62 -8.02 -8.85
N GLY A 64 -12.52 -8.26 -7.89
CA GLY A 64 -12.78 -9.58 -7.31
C GLY A 64 -11.81 -10.05 -6.23
N ASP A 65 -11.09 -9.14 -5.56
CA ASP A 65 -10.15 -9.53 -4.52
C ASP A 65 -10.70 -9.27 -3.11
N ASP A 66 -11.36 -10.28 -2.55
CA ASP A 66 -11.87 -10.25 -1.17
C ASP A 66 -10.74 -10.28 -0.11
N GLN A 67 -9.50 -10.55 -0.53
CA GLN A 67 -8.35 -10.66 0.35
C GLN A 67 -7.41 -9.44 0.27
N ALA A 68 -7.83 -8.37 -0.39
CA ALA A 68 -7.00 -7.20 -0.60
C ALA A 68 -6.40 -6.65 0.70
N ALA A 69 -7.19 -6.59 1.78
CA ALA A 69 -6.72 -6.12 3.08
C ALA A 69 -5.58 -7.01 3.63
N ALA A 70 -5.70 -8.34 3.53
CA ALA A 70 -4.69 -9.27 4.01
C ALA A 70 -3.39 -9.17 3.19
N VAL A 71 -3.51 -9.02 1.87
CA VAL A 71 -2.36 -8.84 0.97
C VAL A 71 -1.64 -7.52 1.30
N VAL A 72 -2.38 -6.43 1.46
CA VAL A 72 -1.80 -5.12 1.82
C VAL A 72 -1.16 -5.17 3.21
N ALA A 73 -1.81 -5.79 4.20
CA ALA A 73 -1.24 -5.97 5.53
C ALA A 73 0.09 -6.74 5.50
N GLY A 74 0.17 -7.79 4.68
CA GLY A 74 1.40 -8.55 4.48
C GLY A 74 2.54 -7.70 3.92
N TYR A 75 2.29 -6.91 2.88
CA TYR A 75 3.29 -6.01 2.30
C TYR A 75 3.66 -4.83 3.19
N ALA A 76 2.71 -4.29 3.95
CA ALA A 76 2.96 -3.18 4.87
C ALA A 76 3.80 -3.61 6.07
N SER A 77 3.71 -4.90 6.47
CA SER A 77 4.46 -5.43 7.60
C SER A 77 5.96 -5.36 7.35
N GLY A 78 6.67 -4.62 8.22
CA GLY A 78 8.10 -4.36 8.08
C GLY A 78 8.50 -3.30 7.04
N ALA A 79 7.53 -2.69 6.33
CA ALA A 79 7.82 -1.65 5.35
C ALA A 79 8.09 -0.28 5.98
N ILE A 80 7.69 -0.05 7.22
CA ILE A 80 7.90 1.22 7.93
C ILE A 80 9.32 1.25 8.49
N LEU A 81 10.15 2.12 7.92
CA LEU A 81 11.54 2.28 8.37
C LEU A 81 11.62 2.66 9.85
N GLY A 82 12.39 1.87 10.60
CA GLY A 82 12.61 2.10 12.03
C GLY A 82 11.48 1.63 12.94
N SER A 83 10.48 0.90 12.40
CA SER A 83 9.43 0.28 13.20
C SER A 83 9.30 -1.21 12.85
N PRO A 84 9.28 -2.11 13.85
CA PRO A 84 9.01 -3.54 13.64
C PRO A 84 7.52 -3.83 13.49
N ALA A 85 6.67 -2.83 13.33
CA ALA A 85 5.23 -2.98 13.27
C ALA A 85 4.81 -4.00 12.19
N ARG A 86 3.93 -4.90 12.58
CA ARG A 86 3.24 -5.84 11.70
C ARG A 86 1.78 -5.47 11.63
N PHE A 87 1.14 -5.83 10.52
CA PHE A 87 -0.26 -5.53 10.27
C PHE A 87 -1.04 -6.81 10.00
N THR A 88 -2.32 -6.80 10.33
CA THR A 88 -3.24 -7.90 10.09
C THR A 88 -4.60 -7.39 9.64
N ALA A 89 -5.26 -8.13 8.76
CA ALA A 89 -6.66 -7.89 8.42
C ALA A 89 -7.63 -8.53 9.42
N ASP A 90 -7.12 -9.42 10.29
CA ASP A 90 -7.88 -10.01 11.39
C ASP A 90 -7.82 -9.08 12.60
N CYS A 91 -8.75 -8.14 12.64
CA CYS A 91 -8.79 -7.12 13.68
C CYS A 91 -9.29 -7.63 15.04
N GLU A 92 -9.97 -8.78 15.07
CA GLU A 92 -10.45 -9.38 16.32
C GLU A 92 -9.31 -9.96 17.14
N SER A 93 -8.20 -10.31 16.50
CA SER A 93 -7.02 -10.89 17.17
C SER A 93 -6.04 -9.82 17.70
N THR A 94 -6.34 -8.52 17.56
CA THR A 94 -5.43 -7.45 17.97
C THR A 94 -5.61 -7.07 19.44
N ALA A 95 -4.49 -6.81 20.15
CA ALA A 95 -4.53 -6.37 21.56
C ALA A 95 -5.05 -4.94 21.72
N HIS A 96 -4.87 -4.11 20.68
CA HIS A 96 -5.25 -2.70 20.69
C HIS A 96 -6.20 -2.38 19.52
N PRO A 97 -7.46 -2.86 19.52
CA PRO A 97 -8.39 -2.68 18.39
C PRO A 97 -8.77 -1.22 18.13
N ASP A 98 -8.60 -0.35 19.12
CA ASP A 98 -8.83 1.09 18.97
C ASP A 98 -7.83 1.75 18.01
N TYR A 99 -6.65 1.14 17.80
CA TYR A 99 -5.62 1.64 16.90
C TYR A 99 -5.61 0.82 15.62
N ARG A 100 -5.93 1.48 14.50
CA ARG A 100 -6.01 0.78 13.22
C ARG A 100 -5.54 1.64 12.06
N ILE A 101 -5.04 0.98 11.03
CA ILE A 101 -4.86 1.61 9.71
C ILE A 101 -6.13 1.37 8.91
N VAL A 102 -6.69 2.44 8.37
CA VAL A 102 -7.85 2.38 7.48
C VAL A 102 -7.41 2.79 6.09
N ILE A 103 -7.72 1.99 5.10
CA ILE A 103 -7.38 2.24 3.70
C ILE A 103 -8.66 2.23 2.87
N PHE A 104 -8.84 3.25 2.06
CA PHE A 104 -9.91 3.31 1.06
C PHE A 104 -9.30 3.31 -0.33
N ALA A 105 -9.72 2.37 -1.16
CA ALA A 105 -9.32 2.31 -2.55
C ALA A 105 -10.34 3.02 -3.43
N ASN A 106 -9.86 3.92 -4.30
CA ASN A 106 -10.66 4.61 -5.31
C ASN A 106 -11.86 5.37 -4.75
N THR A 107 -11.66 6.13 -3.70
CA THR A 107 -12.71 7.01 -3.17
C THR A 107 -12.97 8.19 -4.10
N SER A 108 -14.22 8.61 -4.19
CA SER A 108 -14.61 9.85 -4.91
C SER A 108 -14.34 11.09 -4.08
N ILE A 109 -14.22 10.94 -2.78
CA ILE A 109 -14.09 12.03 -1.84
C ILE A 109 -12.60 12.21 -1.53
N VAL A 110 -12.11 13.44 -1.71
CA VAL A 110 -10.89 13.90 -1.08
C VAL A 110 -11.28 14.15 0.38
N GLY A 111 -11.39 13.06 1.16
CA GLY A 111 -11.81 13.14 2.55
C GLY A 111 -10.73 13.81 3.40
N SER A 112 -11.17 14.51 4.43
CA SER A 112 -10.27 14.79 5.54
C SER A 112 -9.88 13.47 6.21
N PRO A 113 -8.73 13.38 6.88
CA PRO A 113 -8.35 12.19 7.66
C PRO A 113 -9.45 11.77 8.66
N ASP A 114 -10.21 12.73 9.20
CA ASP A 114 -11.32 12.48 10.11
C ASP A 114 -12.37 11.55 9.48
N GLN A 115 -12.78 11.83 8.24
CA GLN A 115 -13.76 11.02 7.53
C GLN A 115 -13.29 9.58 7.28
N LEU A 116 -11.97 9.36 7.16
CA LEU A 116 -11.42 8.02 6.99
C LEU A 116 -11.51 7.21 8.28
N CYS A 117 -11.44 7.87 9.45
CA CYS A 117 -11.51 7.20 10.75
C CYS A 117 -12.94 7.02 11.25
N GLU A 118 -13.90 7.78 10.73
CA GLU A 118 -15.30 7.54 10.95
C GLU A 118 -15.73 6.24 10.23
N GLU A 119 -16.55 5.42 10.88
CA GLU A 119 -17.01 4.15 10.29
C GLU A 119 -18.12 4.33 9.24
N ALA A 120 -18.32 5.56 8.78
CA ALA A 120 -19.32 5.88 7.78
C ALA A 120 -18.89 5.32 6.40
N PRO A 121 -19.82 4.73 5.63
CA PRO A 121 -19.49 4.21 4.31
C PRO A 121 -19.10 5.37 3.39
N ILE A 122 -17.86 5.29 2.87
CA ILE A 122 -17.37 6.26 1.88
C ILE A 122 -17.61 5.67 0.49
N PRO A 123 -18.28 6.40 -0.42
CA PRO A 123 -18.49 5.93 -1.78
C PRO A 123 -17.15 5.71 -2.50
N THR A 124 -16.99 4.56 -3.12
CA THR A 124 -15.81 4.22 -3.92
C THR A 124 -16.16 4.17 -5.39
N HIS A 125 -15.26 4.64 -6.25
CA HIS A 125 -15.43 4.57 -7.70
C HIS A 125 -14.19 3.94 -8.31
N GLN A 126 -14.38 3.06 -9.26
CA GLN A 126 -13.27 2.59 -10.08
C GLN A 126 -12.95 3.64 -11.15
N VAL A 127 -11.73 4.15 -11.13
CA VAL A 127 -11.21 5.03 -12.17
C VAL A 127 -10.27 4.21 -13.06
N ALA A 128 -10.65 4.00 -14.31
CA ALA A 128 -9.86 3.22 -15.24
C ALA A 128 -8.42 3.76 -15.35
N GLY A 129 -7.44 2.88 -15.18
CA GLY A 129 -6.02 3.18 -15.35
C GLY A 129 -5.37 3.99 -14.23
N LYS A 130 -6.09 4.26 -13.12
CA LYS A 130 -5.52 4.94 -11.93
C LYS A 130 -5.95 4.21 -10.68
N LEU A 131 -5.01 4.01 -9.77
CA LEU A 131 -5.27 3.57 -8.42
C LEU A 131 -5.07 4.76 -7.47
N ARG A 132 -6.09 5.08 -6.71
CA ARG A 132 -6.02 6.02 -5.61
C ARG A 132 -6.20 5.26 -4.31
N LEU A 133 -5.29 5.47 -3.37
CA LEU A 133 -5.40 4.96 -2.01
C LEU A 133 -5.39 6.15 -1.05
N ASP A 134 -6.44 6.25 -0.26
CA ASP A 134 -6.51 7.17 0.86
C ASP A 134 -6.35 6.35 2.14
N ALA A 135 -5.41 6.71 3.01
CA ALA A 135 -5.11 5.95 4.23
C ALA A 135 -5.00 6.88 5.44
N ALA A 136 -5.44 6.40 6.58
CA ALA A 136 -5.28 7.06 7.85
C ALA A 136 -4.87 6.07 8.95
N PHE A 137 -4.08 6.54 9.91
CA PHE A 137 -3.88 5.85 11.17
C PHE A 137 -4.85 6.45 12.18
N CYS A 138 -5.74 5.63 12.72
CA CYS A 138 -6.83 6.04 13.56
C CYS A 138 -6.66 5.57 14.99
N ALA A 139 -7.01 6.44 15.96
CA ALA A 139 -7.29 6.05 17.33
C ALA A 139 -8.80 6.18 17.54
N LYS A 140 -9.52 5.08 17.57
CA LYS A 140 -10.99 5.05 17.52
C LYS A 140 -11.48 5.74 16.22
N THR A 141 -12.21 6.86 16.38
CA THR A 141 -12.76 7.65 15.28
C THR A 141 -11.92 8.87 14.93
N GLU A 142 -10.78 9.06 15.59
CA GLU A 142 -9.91 10.23 15.40
C GLU A 142 -8.65 9.84 14.62
N PRO A 143 -8.21 10.66 13.65
CA PRO A 143 -6.94 10.45 12.95
C PRO A 143 -5.75 10.88 13.82
N LEU A 144 -4.68 10.13 13.74
CA LEU A 144 -3.40 10.39 14.38
C LEU A 144 -2.38 11.03 13.43
#